data_f6dfc65834ee30f121c17f7f61dce7bc
#
_entry.id   f6dfc65834ee30f121c17f7f61dce7bc
#
_cell.length_a   1.000
_cell.length_b   1.000
_cell.length_c   1.000
_cell.angle_alpha   90.00
_cell.angle_beta   90.00
_cell.angle_gamma   90.00
#
_symmetry.space_group_name_H-M   'P 1'
#
loop_
_entity.id
_entity.type
_entity.pdbx_description
1 polymer ?
#
loop_
_entity_poly.entity_id
_entity_poly.type
_entity_poly.pdbx_seq_one_letter_code
_entity_poly.pdbx_strand_id
1 'polypeptide(L)'
;TGPDSGGPRGGPTAEAPAGVHPHAPDEGPTAPDPAVLPVGVPATAPGSGAVASVVAPETGGAPGSRPEGGSPARPSPLRPLGHEAYHAVVQDRMADLEAVLASRATAPAPPSADPLAPDEGLLVALDVDGTILSMDGRVSERVMASVARLRSYGAQIVIATGRSVEAALPVARHVGLTTGWMVCANGALTLRLDPEAPRGYEVVTVRTFDPAHAIDALLGAVPDGIVAVERADGAFCVSSPFPPGELIEDYRVVPVEELRSQEVTRVVLRAPGMPLDRFTALVRECGLQSVEYAIGWTAWLDVAPPGVTKASALDDLAVRLGTGPQRAIAVGDGSNDTEMLVWAGVGVAMGSAPQWVRDLADVTTEPVWRDGAAAVLDAVVERVRKQ
;
A
#
# COMPACT_ATOMS: atom_id res chain seq x y z
N THR A 1 62.43 -40.16 23.84
CA THR A 1 62.41 -41.60 23.78
C THR A 1 61.08 -42.03 23.15
N GLY A 2 61.12 -42.37 21.90
CA GLY A 2 60.16 -43.24 21.26
C GLY A 2 60.58 -44.71 21.47
N PRO A 3 60.06 -45.69 20.71
CA PRO A 3 59.01 -45.84 19.71
C PRO A 3 58.12 -47.10 20.01
N ASP A 4 57.15 -47.45 19.23
CA ASP A 4 57.08 -48.65 18.37
C ASP A 4 55.59 -48.95 18.00
N SER A 5 55.28 -49.02 16.78
CA SER A 5 54.98 -50.08 15.81
C SER A 5 53.89 -51.11 16.18
N GLY A 6 52.95 -51.35 15.25
CA GLY A 6 52.19 -52.56 15.20
C GLY A 6 50.85 -52.49 14.44
N GLY A 7 50.84 -52.71 13.15
CA GLY A 7 49.66 -53.22 12.45
C GLY A 7 49.80 -54.75 12.30
N PRO A 8 49.05 -55.42 11.45
CA PRO A 8 47.67 -55.36 10.96
C PRO A 8 46.93 -56.70 11.15
N ARG A 9 45.62 -56.81 10.74
CA ARG A 9 44.89 -58.00 10.23
C ARG A 9 43.38 -57.76 10.41
N GLY A 10 42.47 -57.86 9.50
CA GLY A 10 42.20 -58.86 8.50
C GLY A 10 40.70 -59.15 8.58
N GLY A 11 39.99 -59.02 7.49
CA GLY A 11 38.58 -59.01 7.22
C GLY A 11 37.66 -60.08 7.90
N PRO A 12 36.42 -60.19 7.56
CA PRO A 12 36.00 -60.67 6.22
C PRO A 12 34.78 -59.91 5.60
N THR A 13 34.64 -60.13 4.34
CA THR A 13 33.58 -59.91 3.38
C THR A 13 32.19 -60.33 3.88
N ALA A 14 31.17 -59.47 3.64
CA ALA A 14 29.77 -59.94 3.54
C ALA A 14 29.03 -59.11 2.47
N GLU A 15 28.25 -59.86 1.72
CA GLU A 15 27.49 -59.63 0.51
C GLU A 15 26.60 -58.39 0.49
N ALA A 16 26.46 -57.78 -0.70
CA ALA A 16 25.45 -56.80 -1.04
C ALA A 16 24.08 -57.46 -1.29
N PRO A 17 22.99 -56.84 -0.88
CA PRO A 17 21.68 -57.08 -1.50
C PRO A 17 21.33 -56.02 -2.53
N ALA A 18 20.66 -56.51 -3.55
CA ALA A 18 20.27 -55.82 -4.77
C ALA A 18 19.24 -54.72 -4.62
N GLY A 19 19.34 -53.72 -5.50
CA GLY A 19 18.20 -53.11 -6.15
C GLY A 19 17.41 -52.07 -5.35
N VAL A 20 17.84 -50.82 -5.41
CA VAL A 20 16.93 -49.68 -5.19
C VAL A 20 16.96 -48.83 -6.46
N HIS A 21 15.81 -48.73 -7.15
CA HIS A 21 15.60 -47.82 -8.25
C HIS A 21 15.78 -46.37 -7.79
N PRO A 22 16.38 -45.48 -8.60
CA PRO A 22 16.46 -44.06 -8.26
C PRO A 22 15.08 -43.46 -8.34
N HIS A 23 14.58 -42.97 -7.21
CA HIS A 23 13.46 -42.00 -7.17
C HIS A 23 13.88 -40.73 -7.93
N ALA A 24 13.00 -40.29 -8.82
CA ALA A 24 13.06 -38.99 -9.43
C ALA A 24 13.12 -37.90 -8.31
N PRO A 25 13.85 -36.81 -8.50
CA PRO A 25 13.86 -35.73 -7.52
C PRO A 25 12.44 -35.14 -7.42
N ASP A 26 11.95 -35.08 -6.19
CA ASP A 26 10.77 -34.36 -5.79
C ASP A 26 10.97 -32.88 -6.22
N GLU A 27 10.17 -32.41 -7.16
CA GLU A 27 10.15 -31.01 -7.51
C GLU A 27 9.60 -30.23 -6.30
N GLY A 28 10.51 -29.74 -5.47
CA GLY A 28 10.19 -28.78 -4.43
C GLY A 28 9.47 -27.57 -5.05
N PRO A 29 8.70 -26.80 -4.26
CA PRO A 29 7.93 -25.67 -4.77
C PRO A 29 8.86 -24.74 -5.56
N THR A 30 8.51 -24.53 -6.82
CA THR A 30 9.21 -23.57 -7.69
C THR A 30 9.25 -22.22 -7.01
N ALA A 31 10.44 -21.63 -6.89
CA ALA A 31 10.62 -20.30 -6.38
C ALA A 31 9.68 -19.33 -7.15
N PRO A 32 9.02 -18.38 -6.47
CA PRO A 32 8.13 -17.44 -7.13
C PRO A 32 8.91 -16.64 -8.18
N ASP A 33 8.24 -16.34 -9.31
CA ASP A 33 8.77 -15.50 -10.38
C ASP A 33 9.24 -14.16 -9.77
N PRO A 34 10.51 -13.77 -9.90
CA PRO A 34 11.03 -12.53 -9.33
C PRO A 34 10.35 -11.26 -9.88
N ALA A 35 9.57 -11.37 -10.95
CA ALA A 35 8.77 -10.28 -11.49
C ALA A 35 7.41 -10.11 -10.76
N VAL A 36 7.03 -11.02 -9.86
CA VAL A 36 5.78 -10.95 -9.09
C VAL A 36 6.11 -10.60 -7.64
N LEU A 37 5.67 -9.44 -7.23
CA LEU A 37 5.81 -8.98 -5.85
C LEU A 37 4.71 -9.59 -4.97
N PRO A 38 4.96 -9.83 -3.68
CA PRO A 38 3.93 -10.32 -2.77
C PRO A 38 2.77 -9.32 -2.71
N VAL A 39 1.60 -9.75 -3.12
CA VAL A 39 0.35 -9.00 -2.98
C VAL A 39 -0.22 -9.37 -1.63
N GLY A 40 0.01 -8.52 -0.63
CA GLY A 40 -0.79 -8.56 0.58
C GLY A 40 -2.25 -8.25 0.23
N VAL A 41 -3.20 -8.61 1.09
CA VAL A 41 -4.59 -8.16 0.92
C VAL A 41 -4.56 -6.63 0.97
N PRO A 42 -4.95 -5.90 -0.10
CA PRO A 42 -4.87 -4.45 -0.09
C PRO A 42 -5.75 -3.90 1.02
N ALA A 43 -5.21 -2.93 1.75
CA ALA A 43 -5.92 -2.29 2.86
C ALA A 43 -7.18 -1.53 2.42
N THR A 44 -7.40 -1.37 1.09
CA THR A 44 -8.48 -0.55 0.57
C THR A 44 -9.30 -1.24 -0.52
N ALA A 45 -10.62 -1.13 -0.44
CA ALA A 45 -11.55 -1.62 -1.43
C ALA A 45 -12.07 -0.50 -2.33
N PRO A 46 -12.24 -0.72 -3.64
CA PRO A 46 -13.16 0.09 -4.41
C PRO A 46 -14.59 -0.36 -4.11
N GLY A 47 -15.34 0.48 -3.44
CA GLY A 47 -16.79 0.34 -3.34
C GLY A 47 -17.36 0.01 -1.97
N SER A 48 -18.00 0.98 -1.44
CA SER A 48 -18.85 1.18 -0.27
C SER A 48 -18.11 1.75 0.93
N GLY A 49 -18.00 3.08 0.90
CA GLY A 49 -17.34 3.87 1.90
C GLY A 49 -18.02 3.89 3.26
N ALA A 50 -17.22 4.06 4.25
CA ALA A 50 -17.53 4.92 5.37
C ALA A 50 -16.23 5.53 5.83
N VAL A 51 -16.03 6.77 5.45
CA VAL A 51 -15.13 7.68 6.17
C VAL A 51 -15.96 8.24 7.30
N ALA A 52 -15.62 7.93 8.53
CA ALA A 52 -16.18 8.63 9.66
C ALA A 52 -15.56 10.03 9.67
N SER A 53 -16.11 10.94 8.89
CA SER A 53 -16.07 12.41 8.97
C SER A 53 -16.33 13.07 7.63
N VAL A 54 -17.45 12.80 6.96
CA VAL A 54 -18.07 13.76 6.05
C VAL A 54 -19.58 13.53 6.10
N VAL A 55 -20.31 14.48 6.64
CA VAL A 55 -21.78 14.54 6.61
C VAL A 55 -22.21 14.77 5.16
N ALA A 56 -22.81 13.75 4.53
CA ALA A 56 -23.49 13.90 3.25
C ALA A 56 -24.95 14.32 3.48
N PRO A 57 -25.50 15.22 2.66
CA PRO A 57 -26.92 15.57 2.75
C PRO A 57 -27.82 14.41 2.26
N GLU A 58 -28.84 14.11 3.06
CA GLU A 58 -29.90 13.15 2.68
C GLU A 58 -30.72 13.68 1.50
N THR A 59 -30.73 12.96 0.39
CA THR A 59 -31.78 13.08 -0.61
C THR A 59 -32.45 11.71 -0.81
N GLY A 60 -33.73 11.65 -0.41
CA GLY A 60 -34.55 10.46 -0.57
C GLY A 60 -34.87 10.15 -2.03
N GLY A 61 -34.75 8.90 -2.41
CA GLY A 61 -35.18 8.32 -3.68
C GLY A 61 -35.46 6.84 -3.51
N ALA A 62 -36.66 6.39 -3.95
CA ALA A 62 -37.25 5.08 -3.78
C ALA A 62 -36.48 3.94 -4.51
N PRO A 63 -36.73 2.65 -4.14
CA PRO A 63 -35.89 1.52 -4.50
C PRO A 63 -36.15 1.01 -5.91
N GLY A 64 -35.15 1.04 -6.77
CA GLY A 64 -35.11 0.36 -8.06
C GLY A 64 -34.32 -0.95 -7.98
N SER A 65 -34.83 -1.98 -8.59
CA SER A 65 -34.41 -3.38 -8.66
C SER A 65 -32.89 -3.63 -8.78
N ARG A 66 -32.42 -4.56 -7.95
CA ARG A 66 -31.06 -5.14 -7.98
C ARG A 66 -30.79 -5.91 -9.26
N PRO A 67 -29.60 -5.83 -9.85
CA PRO A 67 -29.05 -6.91 -10.67
C PRO A 67 -28.36 -7.96 -9.79
N GLU A 68 -28.61 -9.22 -10.12
CA GLU A 68 -28.12 -10.42 -9.44
C GLU A 68 -26.61 -10.58 -9.51
N GLY A 69 -26.07 -11.09 -8.41
CA GLY A 69 -24.84 -11.84 -8.19
C GLY A 69 -23.72 -11.83 -9.24
N GLY A 70 -22.82 -10.84 -9.19
CA GLY A 70 -21.52 -10.95 -9.84
C GLY A 70 -20.50 -11.62 -8.92
N SER A 71 -19.91 -12.75 -9.36
CA SER A 71 -18.71 -13.34 -8.76
C SER A 71 -17.64 -12.27 -8.54
N PRO A 72 -16.81 -12.38 -7.48
CA PRO A 72 -15.69 -11.44 -7.27
C PRO A 72 -14.83 -11.40 -8.53
N ALA A 73 -14.66 -10.22 -9.10
CA ALA A 73 -13.88 -10.04 -10.31
C ALA A 73 -12.45 -10.54 -10.06
N ARG A 74 -11.97 -11.45 -10.91
CA ARG A 74 -10.57 -11.90 -10.88
C ARG A 74 -9.67 -10.68 -11.08
N PRO A 75 -8.49 -10.63 -10.40
CA PRO A 75 -7.52 -9.56 -10.60
C PRO A 75 -7.27 -9.33 -12.09
N SER A 76 -7.35 -8.09 -12.54
CA SER A 76 -7.09 -7.79 -13.95
C SER A 76 -5.59 -7.74 -14.19
N PRO A 77 -5.05 -8.58 -15.10
CA PRO A 77 -3.63 -8.54 -15.43
C PRO A 77 -3.27 -7.19 -16.08
N LEU A 78 -1.99 -6.82 -16.01
CA LEU A 78 -1.49 -5.64 -16.71
C LEU A 78 -1.86 -5.70 -18.20
N ARG A 79 -2.42 -4.62 -18.72
CA ARG A 79 -2.78 -4.41 -20.12
C ARG A 79 -2.32 -3.01 -20.57
N PRO A 80 -1.00 -2.79 -20.65
CA PRO A 80 -0.43 -1.50 -20.99
C PRO A 80 -1.01 -0.94 -22.30
N LEU A 81 -1.24 0.36 -22.34
CA LEU A 81 -1.67 1.04 -23.54
C LEU A 81 -0.60 0.97 -24.63
N GLY A 82 -1.02 0.88 -25.90
CA GLY A 82 -0.11 1.11 -27.03
C GLY A 82 0.47 2.52 -27.00
N HIS A 83 1.59 2.74 -27.69
CA HIS A 83 2.37 3.99 -27.62
C HIS A 83 1.52 5.24 -27.89
N GLU A 84 0.75 5.27 -28.96
CA GLU A 84 -0.09 6.42 -29.34
C GLU A 84 -1.20 6.70 -28.31
N ALA A 85 -1.90 5.64 -27.88
CA ALA A 85 -2.95 5.76 -26.86
C ALA A 85 -2.39 6.24 -25.53
N TYR A 86 -1.23 5.74 -25.11
CA TYR A 86 -0.55 6.19 -23.91
C TYR A 86 -0.14 7.67 -24.01
N HIS A 87 0.44 8.06 -25.16
CA HIS A 87 0.82 9.47 -25.38
C HIS A 87 -0.40 10.40 -25.31
N ALA A 88 -1.54 10.00 -25.86
CA ALA A 88 -2.78 10.77 -25.74
C ALA A 88 -3.19 10.95 -24.28
N VAL A 89 -3.16 9.88 -23.48
CA VAL A 89 -3.45 9.96 -22.04
C VAL A 89 -2.48 10.90 -21.31
N VAL A 90 -1.18 10.88 -21.63
CA VAL A 90 -0.21 11.82 -21.04
C VAL A 90 -0.56 13.27 -21.40
N GLN A 91 -0.96 13.56 -22.64
CA GLN A 91 -1.38 14.91 -23.04
C GLN A 91 -2.67 15.35 -22.32
N ASP A 92 -3.64 14.45 -22.16
CA ASP A 92 -4.86 14.74 -21.40
C ASP A 92 -4.53 15.05 -19.94
N ARG A 93 -3.68 14.23 -19.30
CA ARG A 93 -3.25 14.50 -17.89
C ARG A 93 -2.50 15.80 -17.77
N MET A 94 -1.66 16.15 -18.74
CA MET A 94 -0.98 17.43 -18.74
C MET A 94 -1.98 18.60 -18.78
N ALA A 95 -3.00 18.52 -19.64
CA ALA A 95 -4.06 19.53 -19.71
C ALA A 95 -4.86 19.62 -18.40
N ASP A 96 -5.18 18.49 -17.77
CA ASP A 96 -5.87 18.45 -16.49
C ASP A 96 -5.05 19.10 -15.36
N LEU A 97 -3.74 18.79 -15.27
CA LEU A 97 -2.84 19.42 -14.30
C LEU A 97 -2.81 20.96 -14.48
N GLU A 98 -2.74 21.44 -15.71
CA GLU A 98 -2.76 22.87 -16.01
C GLU A 98 -4.10 23.50 -15.64
N ALA A 99 -5.22 22.83 -15.90
CA ALA A 99 -6.56 23.32 -15.53
C ALA A 99 -6.72 23.44 -14.00
N VAL A 100 -6.24 22.45 -13.25
CA VAL A 100 -6.26 22.47 -11.78
C VAL A 100 -5.42 23.62 -11.24
N LEU A 101 -4.20 23.81 -11.75
CA LEU A 101 -3.33 24.92 -11.35
C LEU A 101 -3.96 26.28 -11.67
N ALA A 102 -4.56 26.43 -12.85
CA ALA A 102 -5.25 27.65 -13.23
C ALA A 102 -6.46 27.95 -12.34
N SER A 103 -7.21 26.93 -11.94
CA SER A 103 -8.37 27.10 -11.04
C SER A 103 -7.99 27.50 -9.61
N ARG A 104 -6.78 27.11 -9.17
CA ARG A 104 -6.25 27.41 -7.83
C ARG A 104 -5.43 28.72 -7.77
N ALA A 105 -5.11 29.31 -8.91
CA ALA A 105 -4.40 30.58 -8.97
C ALA A 105 -5.29 31.72 -8.45
N THR A 106 -5.12 32.13 -7.19
CA THR A 106 -5.78 33.28 -6.57
C THR A 106 -5.01 34.55 -6.89
N ALA A 107 -5.47 35.36 -7.87
CA ALA A 107 -4.94 36.63 -8.34
C ALA A 107 -3.64 36.55 -9.20
N PRO A 108 -3.30 37.59 -10.00
CA PRO A 108 -2.06 37.60 -10.75
C PRO A 108 -0.89 37.75 -9.78
N ALA A 109 -0.45 36.60 -9.25
CA ALA A 109 0.84 36.50 -8.58
C ALA A 109 1.93 36.79 -9.62
N PRO A 110 3.08 37.41 -9.23
CA PRO A 110 4.24 37.46 -10.10
C PRO A 110 4.53 36.01 -10.55
N PRO A 111 5.17 35.78 -11.68
CA PRO A 111 5.49 34.43 -12.15
C PRO A 111 6.38 33.75 -11.10
N SER A 112 5.76 33.32 -10.02
CA SER A 112 6.34 32.47 -9.02
C SER A 112 6.55 31.10 -9.68
N ALA A 113 7.62 30.40 -9.34
CA ALA A 113 7.97 29.10 -9.89
C ALA A 113 6.74 28.20 -10.01
N ASP A 114 6.62 27.49 -11.11
CA ASP A 114 5.56 26.51 -11.36
C ASP A 114 5.44 25.60 -10.12
N PRO A 115 4.27 25.51 -9.45
CA PRO A 115 4.10 24.67 -8.27
C PRO A 115 4.42 23.19 -8.51
N LEU A 116 4.25 22.72 -9.74
CA LEU A 116 4.55 21.35 -10.14
C LEU A 116 5.85 21.23 -10.94
N ALA A 117 6.77 22.20 -10.83
CA ALA A 117 8.11 22.03 -11.37
C ALA A 117 8.77 20.79 -10.75
N PRO A 118 9.28 19.84 -11.55
CA PRO A 118 9.89 18.62 -11.05
C PRO A 118 11.30 18.85 -10.51
N ASP A 119 11.38 19.57 -9.40
CA ASP A 119 12.60 19.85 -8.66
C ASP A 119 12.53 19.28 -7.24
N GLU A 120 13.53 19.55 -6.41
CA GLU A 120 13.63 19.06 -5.04
C GLU A 120 12.46 19.46 -4.13
N GLY A 121 11.71 20.49 -4.48
CA GLY A 121 10.54 20.95 -3.74
C GLY A 121 9.24 20.24 -4.15
N LEU A 122 9.20 19.49 -5.25
CA LEU A 122 8.02 18.73 -5.64
C LEU A 122 7.96 17.40 -4.87
N LEU A 123 6.86 17.19 -4.14
CA LEU A 123 6.55 15.93 -3.48
C LEU A 123 5.50 15.16 -4.28
N VAL A 124 5.78 13.89 -4.60
CA VAL A 124 4.83 13.01 -5.29
C VAL A 124 4.57 11.79 -4.42
N ALA A 125 3.38 11.74 -3.84
CA ALA A 125 2.92 10.63 -3.03
C ALA A 125 2.19 9.60 -3.89
N LEU A 126 2.64 8.36 -3.84
CA LEU A 126 2.09 7.24 -4.60
C LEU A 126 1.60 6.17 -3.63
N ASP A 127 0.32 5.84 -3.70
CA ASP A 127 -0.16 4.61 -3.10
C ASP A 127 0.39 3.39 -3.85
N VAL A 128 0.29 2.20 -3.25
CA VAL A 128 0.82 0.95 -3.79
C VAL A 128 -0.26 0.15 -4.51
N ASP A 129 -1.22 -0.36 -3.76
CA ASP A 129 -2.17 -1.37 -4.22
C ASP A 129 -3.27 -0.76 -5.08
N GLY A 130 -3.39 -1.17 -6.35
CA GLY A 130 -4.33 -0.55 -7.28
C GLY A 130 -3.84 0.76 -7.91
N THR A 131 -2.68 1.27 -7.47
CA THR A 131 -2.07 2.51 -7.95
C THR A 131 -0.81 2.26 -8.75
N ILE A 132 0.28 1.76 -8.15
CA ILE A 132 1.51 1.39 -8.85
C ILE A 132 1.69 -0.12 -8.97
N LEU A 133 1.08 -0.89 -8.09
CA LEU A 133 1.08 -2.35 -8.06
C LEU A 133 -0.29 -2.87 -8.47
N SER A 134 -0.34 -3.67 -9.53
CA SER A 134 -1.59 -4.30 -9.96
C SER A 134 -1.98 -5.47 -9.05
N MET A 135 -3.24 -5.89 -9.13
CA MET A 135 -3.79 -6.96 -8.29
C MET A 135 -3.17 -8.36 -8.55
N ASP A 136 -2.37 -8.50 -9.62
CA ASP A 136 -1.59 -9.70 -9.91
C ASP A 136 -0.13 -9.61 -9.40
N GLY A 137 0.19 -8.58 -8.60
CA GLY A 137 1.50 -8.40 -7.97
C GLY A 137 2.57 -7.82 -8.89
N ARG A 138 2.20 -7.17 -9.98
CA ARG A 138 3.14 -6.61 -10.95
C ARG A 138 3.12 -5.10 -10.98
N VAL A 139 4.29 -4.52 -11.17
CA VAL A 139 4.49 -3.11 -11.51
C VAL A 139 4.86 -3.03 -12.98
N SER A 140 4.26 -2.12 -13.73
CA SER A 140 4.59 -1.97 -15.14
C SER A 140 5.96 -1.31 -15.34
N GLU A 141 6.63 -1.66 -16.46
CA GLU A 141 7.92 -1.03 -16.82
C GLU A 141 7.79 0.49 -16.99
N ARG A 142 6.61 0.97 -17.44
CA ARG A 142 6.35 2.41 -17.56
C ARG A 142 6.33 3.11 -16.21
N VAL A 143 5.67 2.54 -15.20
CA VAL A 143 5.69 3.10 -13.84
C VAL A 143 7.12 3.22 -13.34
N MET A 144 7.93 2.17 -13.47
CA MET A 144 9.34 2.20 -13.07
C MET A 144 10.15 3.27 -13.83
N ALA A 145 9.96 3.36 -15.15
CA ALA A 145 10.65 4.35 -15.98
C ALA A 145 10.22 5.78 -15.64
N SER A 146 8.93 6.02 -15.39
CA SER A 146 8.39 7.35 -15.07
C SER A 146 8.83 7.80 -13.68
N VAL A 147 8.86 6.90 -12.70
CA VAL A 147 9.43 7.16 -11.36
C VAL A 147 10.91 7.54 -11.48
N ALA A 148 11.71 6.74 -12.18
CA ALA A 148 13.13 7.02 -12.38
C ALA A 148 13.36 8.37 -13.09
N ARG A 149 12.56 8.67 -14.10
CA ARG A 149 12.62 9.92 -14.86
C ARG A 149 12.31 11.13 -13.97
N LEU A 150 11.20 11.09 -13.23
CA LEU A 150 10.79 12.21 -12.38
C LEU A 150 11.80 12.46 -11.25
N ARG A 151 12.35 11.38 -10.66
CA ARG A 151 13.45 11.49 -9.70
C ARG A 151 14.71 12.12 -10.28
N SER A 152 15.02 11.89 -11.54
CA SER A 152 16.20 12.49 -12.17
C SER A 152 16.14 14.03 -12.29
N TYR A 153 14.96 14.60 -12.16
CA TYR A 153 14.76 16.05 -12.02
C TYR A 153 14.84 16.56 -10.58
N GLY A 154 14.96 15.66 -9.60
CA GLY A 154 15.06 16.03 -8.18
C GLY A 154 13.80 15.81 -7.37
N ALA A 155 12.65 15.50 -8.00
CA ALA A 155 11.37 15.33 -7.30
C ALA A 155 11.43 14.25 -6.21
N GLN A 156 10.79 14.53 -5.09
CA GLN A 156 10.66 13.65 -3.93
C GLN A 156 9.52 12.65 -4.15
N ILE A 157 9.83 11.45 -4.60
CA ILE A 157 8.84 10.38 -4.73
C ILE A 157 8.72 9.65 -3.38
N VAL A 158 7.49 9.60 -2.86
CA VAL A 158 7.14 8.99 -1.57
C VAL A 158 6.11 7.91 -1.79
N ILE A 159 6.40 6.68 -1.39
CA ILE A 159 5.38 5.65 -1.27
C ILE A 159 4.58 5.92 0.01
N ALA A 160 3.24 6.00 -0.10
CA ALA A 160 2.33 6.18 1.01
C ALA A 160 1.27 5.06 1.00
N THR A 161 1.42 4.09 1.90
CA THR A 161 0.66 2.83 1.84
C THR A 161 0.10 2.40 3.20
N GLY A 162 -0.97 1.59 3.16
CA GLY A 162 -1.47 0.86 4.32
C GLY A 162 -0.64 -0.37 4.68
N ARG A 163 0.28 -0.79 3.82
CA ARG A 163 1.15 -1.94 4.08
C ARG A 163 2.08 -1.70 5.25
N SER A 164 2.49 -2.81 5.89
CA SER A 164 3.64 -2.81 6.80
C SER A 164 4.93 -2.43 6.07
N VAL A 165 5.98 -2.15 6.82
CA VAL A 165 7.31 -1.89 6.24
C VAL A 165 7.82 -3.10 5.45
N GLU A 166 7.64 -4.31 5.98
CA GLU A 166 8.11 -5.55 5.36
C GLU A 166 7.40 -5.83 4.03
N ALA A 167 6.12 -5.51 3.93
CA ALA A 167 5.34 -5.66 2.71
C ALA A 167 5.57 -4.52 1.69
N ALA A 168 5.91 -3.31 2.13
CA ALA A 168 6.09 -2.15 1.28
C ALA A 168 7.52 -2.00 0.74
N LEU A 169 8.54 -2.36 1.52
CA LEU A 169 9.95 -2.17 1.17
C LEU A 169 10.37 -2.91 -0.11
N PRO A 170 9.93 -4.16 -0.37
CA PRO A 170 10.18 -4.84 -1.65
C PRO A 170 9.61 -4.08 -2.84
N VAL A 171 8.42 -3.49 -2.71
CA VAL A 171 7.78 -2.69 -3.77
C VAL A 171 8.60 -1.42 -4.03
N ALA A 172 8.99 -0.70 -2.96
CA ALA A 172 9.83 0.49 -3.08
C ALA A 172 11.14 0.19 -3.83
N ARG A 173 11.82 -0.89 -3.44
CA ARG A 173 13.07 -1.33 -4.10
C ARG A 173 12.84 -1.71 -5.56
N HIS A 174 11.74 -2.38 -5.87
CA HIS A 174 11.42 -2.81 -7.23
C HIS A 174 11.19 -1.61 -8.16
N VAL A 175 10.54 -0.55 -7.69
CA VAL A 175 10.38 0.70 -8.46
C VAL A 175 11.62 1.60 -8.42
N GLY A 176 12.74 1.13 -7.88
CA GLY A 176 14.02 1.85 -7.85
C GLY A 176 14.14 2.88 -6.72
N LEU A 177 13.28 2.83 -5.71
CA LEU A 177 13.35 3.71 -4.54
C LEU A 177 14.21 3.03 -3.45
N THR A 178 15.51 3.26 -3.47
CA THR A 178 16.47 2.81 -2.45
C THR A 178 16.89 3.93 -1.50
N THR A 179 16.61 5.17 -1.85
CA THR A 179 16.79 6.39 -1.05
C THR A 179 15.56 7.26 -1.13
N GLY A 180 15.37 8.15 -0.18
CA GLY A 180 14.21 9.03 -0.07
C GLY A 180 13.28 8.63 1.08
N TRP A 181 11.99 8.66 0.91
CA TRP A 181 11.02 8.54 1.98
C TRP A 181 9.90 7.54 1.68
N MET A 182 9.36 6.96 2.73
CA MET A 182 8.23 6.05 2.65
C MET A 182 7.32 6.25 3.88
N VAL A 183 6.01 6.21 3.66
CA VAL A 183 4.96 6.26 4.69
C VAL A 183 4.25 4.92 4.67
N CYS A 184 4.23 4.21 5.80
CA CYS A 184 3.65 2.88 5.97
C CYS A 184 2.56 2.88 7.05
N ALA A 185 1.82 1.77 7.14
CA ALA A 185 0.75 1.56 8.12
C ALA A 185 -0.23 2.75 8.16
N ASN A 186 -0.69 3.20 6.98
CA ASN A 186 -1.60 4.35 6.82
C ASN A 186 -1.12 5.65 7.51
N GLY A 187 0.19 5.85 7.63
CA GLY A 187 0.75 7.07 8.24
C GLY A 187 1.36 6.84 9.62
N ALA A 188 1.16 5.69 10.25
CA ALA A 188 1.73 5.41 11.57
C ALA A 188 3.26 5.34 11.58
N LEU A 189 3.87 5.04 10.43
CA LEU A 189 5.31 4.94 10.27
C LEU A 189 5.80 5.83 9.12
N THR A 190 6.76 6.73 9.39
CA THR A 190 7.50 7.45 8.34
C THR A 190 8.96 7.01 8.39
N LEU A 191 9.47 6.60 7.24
CA LEU A 191 10.79 6.01 7.07
C LEU A 191 11.64 6.84 6.12
N ARG A 192 12.93 6.92 6.41
CA ARG A 192 13.95 7.34 5.46
C ARG A 192 14.63 6.10 4.87
N LEU A 193 14.53 5.92 3.57
CA LEU A 193 15.22 4.84 2.87
C LEU A 193 16.70 5.18 2.78
N ASP A 194 17.55 4.25 3.23
CA ASP A 194 18.98 4.40 3.26
C ASP A 194 19.65 3.02 3.06
N PRO A 195 20.29 2.78 1.92
CA PRO A 195 20.92 1.49 1.64
C PRO A 195 22.05 1.14 2.60
N GLU A 196 22.65 2.13 3.29
CA GLU A 196 23.71 1.91 4.28
C GLU A 196 23.15 1.54 5.66
N ALA A 197 21.86 1.77 5.91
CA ALA A 197 21.22 1.36 7.15
C ALA A 197 21.07 -0.18 7.21
N PRO A 198 21.19 -0.82 8.40
CA PRO A 198 21.18 -2.29 8.53
C PRO A 198 19.96 -2.98 7.93
N ARG A 199 18.81 -2.29 7.91
CA ARG A 199 17.54 -2.79 7.33
C ARG A 199 17.23 -2.17 5.96
N GLY A 200 18.09 -1.27 5.45
CA GLY A 200 17.86 -0.49 4.24
C GLY A 200 16.97 0.73 4.48
N TYR A 201 16.67 1.07 5.73
CA TYR A 201 15.89 2.23 6.13
C TYR A 201 16.13 2.61 7.59
N GLU A 202 15.78 3.83 7.93
CA GLU A 202 15.67 4.35 9.29
C GLU A 202 14.23 4.74 9.58
N VAL A 203 13.73 4.42 10.78
CA VAL A 203 12.42 4.87 11.25
C VAL A 203 12.58 6.30 11.78
N VAL A 204 11.85 7.23 11.19
CA VAL A 204 11.93 8.66 11.54
C VAL A 204 10.76 9.09 12.42
N THR A 205 9.57 8.56 12.17
CA THR A 205 8.39 8.82 12.98
C THR A 205 7.64 7.52 13.23
N VAL A 206 7.21 7.32 14.47
CA VAL A 206 6.30 6.24 14.89
C VAL A 206 5.13 6.89 15.60
N ARG A 207 3.91 6.52 15.23
CA ARG A 207 2.68 6.90 15.91
C ARG A 207 2.03 5.64 16.43
N THR A 208 1.73 5.60 17.72
CA THR A 208 1.11 4.46 18.43
C THR A 208 -0.15 4.87 19.16
N PHE A 209 -0.96 3.89 19.53
CA PHE A 209 -2.12 4.08 20.37
C PHE A 209 -2.36 2.84 21.25
N ASP A 210 -3.14 3.01 22.32
CA ASP A 210 -3.63 1.91 23.16
C ASP A 210 -4.71 1.13 22.39
N PRO A 211 -4.46 -0.15 22.02
CA PRO A 211 -5.37 -0.93 21.21
C PRO A 211 -6.55 -1.52 22.00
N ALA A 212 -6.55 -1.46 23.32
CA ALA A 212 -7.47 -2.23 24.16
C ALA A 212 -8.93 -1.96 23.82
N HIS A 213 -9.31 -0.68 23.74
CA HIS A 213 -10.68 -0.29 23.39
C HIS A 213 -11.09 -0.73 21.98
N ALA A 214 -10.20 -0.58 21.01
CA ALA A 214 -10.46 -0.99 19.62
C ALA A 214 -10.64 -2.51 19.53
N ILE A 215 -9.76 -3.30 20.16
CA ILE A 215 -9.85 -4.77 20.17
C ILE A 215 -11.15 -5.22 20.83
N ASP A 216 -11.54 -4.62 21.97
CA ASP A 216 -12.76 -4.98 22.68
C ASP A 216 -14.01 -4.67 21.85
N ALA A 217 -14.08 -3.50 21.22
CA ALA A 217 -15.18 -3.12 20.34
C ALA A 217 -15.29 -4.05 19.12
N LEU A 218 -14.15 -4.37 18.50
CA LEU A 218 -14.10 -5.23 17.31
C LEU A 218 -14.51 -6.67 17.63
N LEU A 219 -13.96 -7.27 18.67
CA LEU A 219 -14.32 -8.63 19.10
C LEU A 219 -15.74 -8.70 19.66
N GLY A 220 -16.25 -7.61 20.24
CA GLY A 220 -17.66 -7.50 20.63
C GLY A 220 -18.61 -7.55 19.42
N ALA A 221 -18.24 -6.92 18.30
CA ALA A 221 -19.01 -6.92 17.07
C ALA A 221 -18.79 -8.19 16.23
N VAL A 222 -17.60 -8.73 16.22
CA VAL A 222 -17.16 -9.88 15.41
C VAL A 222 -16.42 -10.88 16.32
N PRO A 223 -17.13 -11.67 17.16
CA PRO A 223 -16.51 -12.54 18.16
C PRO A 223 -15.56 -13.60 17.60
N ASP A 224 -15.82 -14.08 16.37
CA ASP A 224 -14.99 -15.06 15.67
C ASP A 224 -13.90 -14.40 14.79
N GLY A 225 -13.71 -13.09 14.92
CA GLY A 225 -12.71 -12.33 14.19
C GLY A 225 -11.28 -12.65 14.65
N ILE A 226 -10.36 -12.66 13.71
CA ILE A 226 -8.93 -12.78 13.96
C ILE A 226 -8.36 -11.37 14.10
N VAL A 227 -7.76 -11.08 15.25
CA VAL A 227 -7.11 -9.80 15.51
C VAL A 227 -5.61 -9.95 15.36
N ALA A 228 -4.99 -9.02 14.62
CA ALA A 228 -3.54 -8.81 14.62
C ALA A 228 -3.22 -7.41 15.14
N VAL A 229 -2.05 -7.25 15.75
CA VAL A 229 -1.46 -5.96 16.08
C VAL A 229 -0.05 -5.87 15.49
N GLU A 230 0.30 -4.69 15.00
CA GLU A 230 1.66 -4.34 14.60
C GLU A 230 2.26 -3.43 15.67
N ARG A 231 3.38 -3.83 16.24
CA ARG A 231 4.10 -3.07 17.27
C ARG A 231 5.01 -2.01 16.65
N ALA A 232 5.46 -1.08 17.47
CA ALA A 232 6.38 -0.02 17.05
C ALA A 232 7.72 -0.52 16.49
N ASP A 233 8.14 -1.74 16.86
CA ASP A 233 9.35 -2.40 16.35
C ASP A 233 9.11 -3.19 15.05
N GLY A 234 7.86 -3.21 14.55
CA GLY A 234 7.43 -3.94 13.36
C GLY A 234 7.00 -5.39 13.63
N ALA A 235 7.06 -5.86 14.88
CA ALA A 235 6.64 -7.22 15.21
C ALA A 235 5.11 -7.38 15.15
N PHE A 236 4.66 -8.47 14.51
CA PHE A 236 3.25 -8.83 14.46
C PHE A 236 2.91 -9.87 15.52
N CYS A 237 1.78 -9.65 16.21
CA CYS A 237 1.15 -10.60 17.10
C CYS A 237 -0.32 -10.78 16.69
N VAL A 238 -0.81 -12.02 16.72
CA VAL A 238 -2.16 -12.37 16.24
C VAL A 238 -2.90 -13.21 17.29
N SER A 239 -4.24 -13.09 17.35
CA SER A 239 -5.07 -13.90 18.25
C SER A 239 -5.19 -15.36 17.80
N SER A 240 -5.13 -15.61 16.50
CA SER A 240 -5.07 -16.93 15.88
C SER A 240 -4.45 -16.84 14.47
N PRO A 241 -4.03 -17.96 13.86
CA PRO A 241 -3.41 -17.93 12.54
C PRO A 241 -4.31 -17.30 11.48
N PHE A 242 -3.74 -16.42 10.66
CA PHE A 242 -4.40 -15.87 9.48
C PHE A 242 -4.53 -16.92 8.37
N PRO A 243 -5.52 -16.79 7.47
CA PRO A 243 -5.58 -17.60 6.26
C PRO A 243 -4.26 -17.52 5.47
N PRO A 244 -3.79 -18.63 4.86
CA PRO A 244 -2.52 -18.65 4.13
C PRO A 244 -2.44 -17.54 3.06
N GLY A 245 -1.36 -16.76 3.08
CA GLY A 245 -1.08 -15.71 2.10
C GLY A 245 -1.80 -14.37 2.35
N GLU A 246 -2.62 -14.25 3.40
CA GLU A 246 -3.29 -12.99 3.73
C GLU A 246 -2.44 -12.06 4.62
N LEU A 247 -1.64 -12.63 5.52
CA LEU A 247 -0.63 -11.90 6.30
C LEU A 247 0.73 -12.50 5.92
N ILE A 248 1.60 -11.68 5.33
CA ILE A 248 2.88 -12.15 4.78
C ILE A 248 4.04 -11.99 5.77
N GLU A 249 3.81 -11.21 6.81
CA GLU A 249 4.77 -10.96 7.87
C GLU A 249 4.89 -12.18 8.80
N ASP A 250 6.07 -12.38 9.36
CA ASP A 250 6.26 -13.31 10.47
C ASP A 250 5.50 -12.82 11.69
N TYR A 251 4.67 -13.68 12.29
CA TYR A 251 3.86 -13.33 13.44
C TYR A 251 3.92 -14.36 14.55
N ARG A 252 3.61 -13.91 15.77
CA ARG A 252 3.40 -14.80 16.92
C ARG A 252 1.92 -14.89 17.26
N VAL A 253 1.42 -16.11 17.48
CA VAL A 253 0.08 -16.30 18.04
C VAL A 253 0.17 -16.12 19.57
N VAL A 254 -0.65 -15.22 20.09
CA VAL A 254 -0.67 -14.84 21.52
C VAL A 254 -2.13 -14.70 22.02
N PRO A 255 -2.37 -14.80 23.33
CA PRO A 255 -3.68 -14.49 23.91
C PRO A 255 -4.11 -13.04 23.61
N VAL A 256 -5.43 -12.80 23.49
CA VAL A 256 -5.99 -11.46 23.23
C VAL A 256 -5.56 -10.44 24.30
N GLU A 257 -5.38 -10.89 25.55
CA GLU A 257 -4.89 -10.08 26.67
C GLU A 257 -3.49 -9.52 26.39
N GLU A 258 -2.62 -10.29 25.71
CA GLU A 258 -1.30 -9.81 25.31
C GLU A 258 -1.39 -8.78 24.18
N LEU A 259 -2.32 -8.95 23.23
CA LEU A 259 -2.54 -7.99 22.15
C LEU A 259 -2.97 -6.61 22.67
N ARG A 260 -3.67 -6.56 23.80
CA ARG A 260 -4.16 -5.34 24.46
C ARG A 260 -3.13 -4.64 25.34
N SER A 261 -2.03 -5.30 25.67
CA SER A 261 -1.14 -4.89 26.77
C SER A 261 -0.11 -3.83 26.42
N GLN A 262 0.05 -3.49 25.16
CA GLN A 262 1.09 -2.56 24.68
C GLN A 262 0.52 -1.65 23.60
N GLU A 263 1.09 -0.45 23.47
CA GLU A 263 0.80 0.43 22.35
C GLU A 263 1.24 -0.19 21.01
N VAL A 264 0.45 0.08 19.98
CA VAL A 264 0.62 -0.50 18.65
C VAL A 264 0.50 0.59 17.58
N THR A 265 1.12 0.36 16.44
CA THR A 265 0.98 1.22 15.25
C THR A 265 -0.30 0.93 14.48
N ARG A 266 -0.82 -0.32 14.61
CA ARG A 266 -2.01 -0.76 13.89
C ARG A 266 -2.69 -1.93 14.60
N VAL A 267 -4.02 -1.96 14.52
CA VAL A 267 -4.85 -3.14 14.82
C VAL A 267 -5.50 -3.59 13.53
N VAL A 268 -5.46 -4.88 13.25
CA VAL A 268 -6.13 -5.51 12.11
C VAL A 268 -7.22 -6.43 12.63
N LEU A 269 -8.42 -6.38 12.03
CA LEU A 269 -9.46 -7.37 12.20
C LEU A 269 -9.71 -8.09 10.87
N ARG A 270 -9.67 -9.41 10.91
CA ARG A 270 -10.01 -10.27 9.79
C ARG A 270 -11.16 -11.20 10.18
N ALA A 271 -12.21 -11.24 9.34
CA ALA A 271 -13.34 -12.15 9.53
C ALA A 271 -13.46 -13.10 8.32
N PRO A 272 -12.74 -14.24 8.31
CA PRO A 272 -12.78 -15.17 7.18
C PRO A 272 -14.19 -15.70 6.95
N GLY A 273 -14.62 -15.71 5.66
CA GLY A 273 -15.95 -16.21 5.28
C GLY A 273 -17.14 -15.29 5.58
N MET A 274 -16.93 -14.13 6.22
CA MET A 274 -17.99 -13.16 6.44
C MET A 274 -18.20 -12.32 5.16
N PRO A 275 -19.44 -12.15 4.68
CA PRO A 275 -19.75 -11.23 3.59
C PRO A 275 -19.36 -9.79 3.94
N LEU A 276 -18.78 -9.07 2.97
CA LEU A 276 -18.22 -7.73 3.18
C LEU A 276 -19.28 -6.70 3.64
N ASP A 277 -20.50 -6.78 3.11
CA ASP A 277 -21.62 -5.91 3.50
C ASP A 277 -22.00 -6.10 4.98
N ARG A 278 -22.08 -7.34 5.44
CA ARG A 278 -22.33 -7.67 6.84
C ARG A 278 -21.17 -7.20 7.73
N PHE A 279 -19.93 -7.45 7.32
CA PHE A 279 -18.75 -7.02 8.04
C PHE A 279 -18.72 -5.48 8.20
N THR A 280 -18.97 -4.77 7.11
CA THR A 280 -19.01 -3.31 7.09
C THR A 280 -20.10 -2.75 8.01
N ALA A 281 -21.29 -3.37 8.03
CA ALA A 281 -22.36 -2.97 8.94
C ALA A 281 -21.96 -3.13 10.41
N LEU A 282 -21.39 -4.29 10.78
CA LEU A 282 -20.94 -4.56 12.15
C LEU A 282 -19.84 -3.59 12.60
N VAL A 283 -18.85 -3.31 11.74
CA VAL A 283 -17.78 -2.35 12.04
C VAL A 283 -18.33 -0.94 12.26
N ARG A 284 -19.28 -0.50 11.47
CA ARG A 284 -19.91 0.83 11.65
C ARG A 284 -20.64 0.98 12.98
N GLU A 285 -21.23 -0.11 13.46
CA GLU A 285 -22.00 -0.13 14.72
C GLU A 285 -21.13 -0.35 15.96
N CYS A 286 -19.87 -0.79 15.83
CA CYS A 286 -19.04 -1.21 16.97
C CYS A 286 -18.44 -0.07 17.78
N GLY A 287 -18.63 1.20 17.41
CA GLY A 287 -18.24 2.35 18.22
C GLY A 287 -16.77 2.79 18.11
N LEU A 288 -16.10 2.50 17.01
CA LEU A 288 -14.74 2.99 16.71
C LEU A 288 -14.74 4.49 16.36
N GLN A 289 -15.10 5.35 17.32
CA GLN A 289 -15.21 6.79 17.09
C GLN A 289 -13.93 7.58 17.40
N SER A 290 -12.95 6.94 18.02
CA SER A 290 -11.73 7.60 18.51
C SER A 290 -10.46 7.14 17.78
N VAL A 291 -10.61 6.49 16.63
CA VAL A 291 -9.50 5.96 15.83
C VAL A 291 -9.85 6.09 14.35
N GLU A 292 -8.83 6.16 13.50
CA GLU A 292 -9.00 6.07 12.05
C GLU A 292 -9.11 4.61 11.64
N TYR A 293 -9.92 4.30 10.60
CA TYR A 293 -10.00 2.94 10.10
C TYR A 293 -10.31 2.87 8.60
N ALA A 294 -9.84 1.81 7.96
CA ALA A 294 -10.11 1.49 6.58
C ALA A 294 -10.59 0.04 6.43
N ILE A 295 -11.62 -0.18 5.62
CA ILE A 295 -12.15 -1.52 5.32
C ILE A 295 -11.59 -1.96 3.98
N GLY A 296 -11.00 -3.16 3.94
CA GLY A 296 -10.39 -3.75 2.76
C GLY A 296 -11.38 -4.45 1.80
N TRP A 297 -10.85 -5.06 0.76
CA TRP A 297 -11.61 -5.78 -0.29
C TRP A 297 -12.32 -7.04 0.20
N THR A 298 -11.88 -7.60 1.29
CA THR A 298 -12.48 -8.71 2.00
C THR A 298 -12.93 -8.23 3.38
N ALA A 299 -13.49 -9.07 4.22
CA ALA A 299 -13.80 -8.73 5.61
C ALA A 299 -12.49 -8.51 6.40
N TRP A 300 -11.81 -7.43 6.09
CA TRP A 300 -10.54 -6.93 6.64
C TRP A 300 -10.69 -5.48 7.04
N LEU A 301 -10.22 -5.13 8.21
CA LEU A 301 -10.21 -3.78 8.74
C LEU A 301 -8.83 -3.45 9.27
N ASP A 302 -8.30 -2.30 8.89
CA ASP A 302 -7.13 -1.67 9.52
C ASP A 302 -7.59 -0.51 10.40
N VAL A 303 -7.10 -0.49 11.64
CA VAL A 303 -7.33 0.60 12.60
C VAL A 303 -5.99 1.26 12.89
N ALA A 304 -5.92 2.56 12.68
CA ALA A 304 -4.76 3.41 12.89
C ALA A 304 -4.95 4.30 14.15
N PRO A 305 -3.87 4.90 14.66
CA PRO A 305 -3.97 5.86 15.77
C PRO A 305 -4.87 7.06 15.41
N PRO A 306 -5.50 7.72 16.39
CA PRO A 306 -6.35 8.88 16.15
C PRO A 306 -5.65 9.99 15.38
N GLY A 307 -6.29 10.51 14.32
CA GLY A 307 -5.75 11.59 13.48
C GLY A 307 -4.53 11.20 12.64
N VAL A 308 -4.21 9.89 12.58
CA VAL A 308 -3.11 9.38 11.77
C VAL A 308 -3.64 8.82 10.47
N THR A 309 -3.34 9.53 9.37
CA THR A 309 -3.69 9.16 8.00
C THR A 309 -2.47 9.30 7.10
N LYS A 310 -2.54 8.81 5.87
CA LYS A 310 -1.49 9.06 4.87
C LYS A 310 -1.25 10.56 4.71
N ALA A 311 -2.32 11.37 4.72
CA ALA A 311 -2.23 12.81 4.60
C ALA A 311 -1.48 13.46 5.76
N SER A 312 -1.81 13.10 7.01
CA SER A 312 -1.14 13.69 8.18
C SER A 312 0.36 13.39 8.21
N ALA A 313 0.74 12.17 7.80
CA ALA A 313 2.15 11.80 7.71
C ALA A 313 2.88 12.50 6.56
N LEU A 314 2.20 12.70 5.42
CA LEU A 314 2.75 13.44 4.28
C LEU A 314 2.88 14.94 4.59
N ASP A 315 1.96 15.52 5.37
CA ASP A 315 2.05 16.92 5.82
C ASP A 315 3.26 17.14 6.73
N ASP A 316 3.43 16.27 7.74
CA ASP A 316 4.62 16.27 8.60
C ASP A 316 5.92 16.12 7.79
N LEU A 317 5.90 15.25 6.76
CA LEU A 317 7.04 15.03 5.88
C LEU A 317 7.31 16.25 4.99
N ALA A 318 6.28 16.87 4.42
CA ALA A 318 6.41 18.06 3.60
C ALA A 318 7.07 19.22 4.38
N VAL A 319 6.64 19.45 5.62
CA VAL A 319 7.29 20.42 6.52
C VAL A 319 8.78 20.10 6.71
N ARG A 320 9.11 18.85 6.94
CA ARG A 320 10.50 18.37 7.10
C ARG A 320 11.35 18.62 5.85
N LEU A 321 10.74 18.48 4.67
CA LEU A 321 11.39 18.70 3.37
C LEU A 321 11.43 20.17 2.94
N GLY A 322 10.85 21.07 3.73
CA GLY A 322 10.77 22.50 3.40
C GLY A 322 9.83 22.81 2.23
N THR A 323 8.84 21.94 2.03
CA THR A 323 7.79 22.08 1.01
C THR A 323 6.39 22.08 1.66
N GLY A 324 5.34 22.03 0.86
CA GLY A 324 3.98 22.00 1.37
C GLY A 324 2.99 21.40 0.37
N PRO A 325 1.72 21.25 0.77
CA PRO A 325 0.70 20.59 -0.06
C PRO A 325 0.56 21.23 -1.44
N GLN A 326 0.78 22.53 -1.60
CA GLN A 326 0.70 23.23 -2.90
C GLN A 326 1.71 22.71 -3.92
N ARG A 327 2.79 22.11 -3.46
CA ARG A 327 3.83 21.48 -4.26
C ARG A 327 3.80 19.95 -4.14
N ALA A 328 2.61 19.39 -3.87
CA ALA A 328 2.41 17.96 -3.76
C ALA A 328 1.43 17.46 -4.83
N ILE A 329 1.74 16.30 -5.38
CA ILE A 329 0.82 15.47 -6.16
C ILE A 329 0.60 14.19 -5.37
N ALA A 330 -0.65 13.77 -5.19
CA ALA A 330 -0.99 12.49 -4.61
C ALA A 330 -1.74 11.63 -5.62
N VAL A 331 -1.39 10.35 -5.72
CA VAL A 331 -2.05 9.39 -6.61
C VAL A 331 -2.50 8.19 -5.78
N GLY A 332 -3.77 7.81 -5.86
CA GLY A 332 -4.36 6.73 -5.07
C GLY A 332 -5.66 6.19 -5.64
N ASP A 333 -6.16 5.07 -5.11
CA ASP A 333 -7.39 4.44 -5.59
C ASP A 333 -8.38 4.06 -4.47
N GLY A 334 -7.93 4.06 -3.22
CA GLY A 334 -8.67 3.52 -2.10
C GLY A 334 -9.29 4.56 -1.16
N SER A 335 -10.04 4.05 -0.18
CA SER A 335 -10.66 4.89 0.87
C SER A 335 -9.63 5.56 1.77
N ASN A 336 -8.50 4.90 2.06
CA ASN A 336 -7.40 5.43 2.86
C ASN A 336 -6.53 6.45 2.11
N ASP A 337 -6.84 6.73 0.83
CA ASP A 337 -6.15 7.73 0.01
C ASP A 337 -6.88 9.07 0.00
N THR A 338 -8.16 9.08 0.40
CA THR A 338 -9.03 10.25 0.23
C THR A 338 -8.46 11.50 0.87
N GLU A 339 -7.94 11.40 2.08
CA GLU A 339 -7.36 12.54 2.78
C GLU A 339 -6.09 13.04 2.06
N MET A 340 -5.23 12.14 1.55
CA MET A 340 -4.02 12.58 0.83
C MET A 340 -4.36 13.15 -0.55
N LEU A 341 -5.42 12.67 -1.22
CA LEU A 341 -5.88 13.25 -2.48
C LEU A 341 -6.43 14.67 -2.28
N VAL A 342 -7.17 14.90 -1.19
CA VAL A 342 -7.69 16.23 -0.84
C VAL A 342 -6.58 17.16 -0.31
N TRP A 343 -5.62 16.61 0.43
CA TRP A 343 -4.49 17.36 1.00
C TRP A 343 -3.56 17.92 -0.07
N ALA A 344 -3.26 17.14 -1.11
CA ALA A 344 -2.29 17.50 -2.13
C ALA A 344 -2.70 18.74 -2.95
N GLY A 345 -1.72 19.46 -3.47
CA GLY A 345 -1.92 20.51 -4.47
C GLY A 345 -2.59 20.00 -5.75
N VAL A 346 -2.39 18.74 -6.09
CA VAL A 346 -3.18 18.02 -7.08
C VAL A 346 -3.40 16.58 -6.60
N GLY A 347 -4.64 16.22 -6.34
CA GLY A 347 -5.07 14.86 -6.03
C GLY A 347 -5.55 14.12 -7.29
N VAL A 348 -4.99 12.96 -7.55
CA VAL A 348 -5.30 12.14 -8.74
C VAL A 348 -5.83 10.78 -8.31
N ALA A 349 -7.09 10.48 -8.64
CA ALA A 349 -7.66 9.17 -8.44
C ALA A 349 -7.38 8.25 -9.63
N MET A 350 -7.08 6.98 -9.35
CA MET A 350 -6.97 5.96 -10.39
C MET A 350 -8.34 5.69 -11.03
N GLY A 351 -8.37 5.33 -12.30
CA GLY A 351 -9.62 5.02 -13.02
C GLY A 351 -10.37 3.80 -12.49
N SER A 352 -9.70 2.95 -11.72
CA SER A 352 -10.28 1.81 -10.99
C SER A 352 -10.91 2.19 -9.65
N ALA A 353 -10.62 3.37 -9.14
CA ALA A 353 -11.14 3.85 -7.87
C ALA A 353 -12.68 3.91 -7.86
N PRO A 354 -13.34 3.70 -6.71
CA PRO A 354 -14.76 3.94 -6.57
C PRO A 354 -15.17 5.35 -7.01
N GLN A 355 -16.40 5.51 -7.50
CA GLN A 355 -16.86 6.82 -7.99
C GLN A 355 -16.69 7.92 -6.93
N TRP A 356 -17.06 7.65 -5.69
CA TRP A 356 -16.96 8.63 -4.61
C TRP A 356 -15.51 9.05 -4.28
N VAL A 357 -14.50 8.18 -4.50
CA VAL A 357 -13.08 8.55 -4.41
C VAL A 357 -12.68 9.45 -5.58
N ARG A 358 -13.12 9.10 -6.80
CA ARG A 358 -12.89 9.93 -7.98
C ARG A 358 -13.53 11.32 -7.87
N ASP A 359 -14.70 11.40 -7.23
CA ASP A 359 -15.41 12.68 -7.03
C ASP A 359 -14.69 13.62 -6.03
N LEU A 360 -13.82 13.09 -5.17
CA LEU A 360 -12.98 13.86 -4.23
C LEU A 360 -11.66 14.34 -4.84
N ALA A 361 -11.19 13.68 -5.89
CA ALA A 361 -9.93 14.00 -6.54
C ALA A 361 -10.10 15.14 -7.55
N ASP A 362 -9.03 15.88 -7.81
CA ASP A 362 -9.00 16.92 -8.85
C ASP A 362 -9.00 16.34 -10.26
N VAL A 363 -8.35 15.18 -10.42
CA VAL A 363 -8.14 14.51 -11.70
C VAL A 363 -8.39 13.01 -11.56
N THR A 364 -8.94 12.39 -12.60
CA THR A 364 -9.01 10.93 -12.72
C THR A 364 -8.10 10.48 -13.85
N THR A 365 -7.22 9.51 -13.58
CA THR A 365 -6.35 8.92 -14.59
C THR A 365 -6.83 7.53 -15.02
N GLU A 366 -6.07 6.83 -15.87
CA GLU A 366 -6.35 5.45 -16.26
C GLU A 366 -6.18 4.49 -15.06
N PRO A 367 -6.78 3.28 -15.09
CA PRO A 367 -6.55 2.27 -14.06
C PRO A 367 -5.09 1.77 -14.05
N VAL A 368 -4.68 1.12 -12.94
CA VAL A 368 -3.33 0.58 -12.75
C VAL A 368 -2.87 -0.33 -13.90
N TRP A 369 -3.78 -1.15 -14.44
CA TRP A 369 -3.45 -2.07 -15.56
C TRP A 369 -3.31 -1.38 -16.92
N ARG A 370 -3.53 -0.07 -17.02
CA ARG A 370 -3.36 0.77 -18.22
C ARG A 370 -2.35 1.90 -18.01
N ASP A 371 -1.47 1.75 -17.01
CA ASP A 371 -0.38 2.69 -16.71
C ASP A 371 -0.84 4.09 -16.24
N GLY A 372 -1.97 4.18 -15.53
CA GLY A 372 -2.54 5.47 -15.11
C GLY A 372 -1.59 6.31 -14.26
N ALA A 373 -0.91 5.70 -13.28
CA ALA A 373 0.06 6.41 -12.45
C ALA A 373 1.26 6.91 -13.29
N ALA A 374 1.79 6.08 -14.19
CA ALA A 374 2.88 6.49 -15.08
C ALA A 374 2.50 7.68 -15.96
N ALA A 375 1.25 7.72 -16.48
CA ALA A 375 0.77 8.82 -17.31
C ALA A 375 0.75 10.16 -16.55
N VAL A 376 0.40 10.14 -15.26
CA VAL A 376 0.47 11.33 -14.39
C VAL A 376 1.91 11.81 -14.21
N LEU A 377 2.84 10.89 -13.89
CA LEU A 377 4.25 11.22 -13.69
C LEU A 377 4.89 11.77 -14.98
N ASP A 378 4.59 11.16 -16.11
CA ASP A 378 5.08 11.61 -17.41
C ASP A 378 4.48 12.97 -17.81
N ALA A 379 3.22 13.24 -17.48
CA ALA A 379 2.60 14.53 -17.72
C ALA A 379 3.30 15.67 -16.97
N VAL A 380 3.74 15.44 -15.74
CA VAL A 380 4.53 16.41 -14.98
C VAL A 380 5.83 16.75 -15.69
N VAL A 381 6.54 15.75 -16.23
CA VAL A 381 7.80 15.96 -16.95
C VAL A 381 7.57 16.65 -18.30
N GLU A 382 6.55 16.25 -19.06
CA GLU A 382 6.27 16.84 -20.38
C GLU A 382 5.84 18.30 -20.31
N ARG A 383 5.21 18.75 -19.20
CA ARG A 383 4.87 20.17 -18.98
C ARG A 383 6.13 21.05 -19.03
N VAL A 384 7.21 20.63 -18.39
CA VAL A 384 8.46 21.42 -18.36
C VAL A 384 9.18 21.44 -19.71
N ARG A 385 9.04 20.39 -20.50
CA ARG A 385 9.66 20.33 -21.85
C ARG A 385 8.99 21.25 -22.87
N LYS A 386 7.76 21.69 -22.59
CA LYS A 386 7.00 22.58 -23.47
C LYS A 386 7.08 24.05 -23.09
N GLN A 387 7.58 24.36 -21.88
CA GLN A 387 7.91 25.72 -21.43
C GLN A 387 9.32 26.12 -21.90
#